data_e616786c0ebaa00f94adacd45dc65025
#
_entry.id   e616786c0ebaa00f94adacd45dc65025
#
_cell.length_a   1.000
_cell.length_b   1.000
_cell.length_c   1.000
_cell.angle_alpha   90.00
_cell.angle_beta   90.00
_cell.angle_gamma   90.00
#
_symmetry.space_group_name_H-M   'P 1'
#
loop_
_entity.id
_entity.type
_entity.pdbx_description
1 polymer ?
#
loop_
_entity_poly.entity_id
_entity_poly.type
_entity_poly.pdbx_seq_one_letter_code
_entity_poly.pdbx_strand_id
1 'polypeptide(L)'
;MKRFLFTVIFMTITFAASAQYAVHPATIDIKGSRVFVDGEKLSLDSATACFASMDGTDRSGDYLTYRKGYKAGLGMTVGGAACAVVGGVAFLGSFVAALAHGLSASFAGEEVPVWVDAALYSSAALTLGGGAVFLAGVPTLCVYKNRLNKLEKAYNGLGLTFAF
;
A
#
# COMPACT_ATOMS: atom_id res chain seq x y z
N MET A 1 5.64 4.25 66.51
CA MET A 1 4.93 5.19 65.60
C MET A 1 5.68 5.49 64.30
N LYS A 2 6.96 5.85 64.30
CA LYS A 2 7.72 6.20 63.08
C LYS A 2 7.76 5.10 62.01
N ARG A 3 7.84 3.81 62.40
CA ARG A 3 7.89 2.66 61.49
C ARG A 3 6.53 2.40 60.78
N PHE A 4 5.44 2.67 61.47
CA PHE A 4 4.09 2.48 60.91
C PHE A 4 3.78 3.56 59.85
N LEU A 5 4.22 4.78 60.12
CA LEU A 5 4.07 5.89 59.16
C LEU A 5 4.81 5.61 57.86
N PHE A 6 6.02 5.05 57.95
CA PHE A 6 6.88 4.72 56.79
C PHE A 6 6.23 3.62 55.92
N THR A 7 5.61 2.62 56.54
CA THR A 7 4.95 1.52 55.83
C THR A 7 3.69 1.99 55.10
N VAL A 8 2.93 2.90 55.74
CA VAL A 8 1.72 3.48 55.11
C VAL A 8 2.11 4.39 53.91
N ILE A 9 3.16 5.20 54.06
CA ILE A 9 3.65 6.06 52.95
C ILE A 9 4.18 5.21 51.80
N PHE A 10 4.89 4.12 52.10
CA PHE A 10 5.42 3.23 51.05
C PHE A 10 4.29 2.48 50.31
N MET A 11 3.25 2.03 51.02
CA MET A 11 2.07 1.43 50.42
C MET A 11 1.25 2.41 49.56
N THR A 12 1.11 3.66 50.00
CA THR A 12 0.40 4.68 49.19
C THR A 12 1.19 5.08 47.92
N ILE A 13 2.52 5.11 47.98
CA ILE A 13 3.36 5.39 46.80
C ILE A 13 3.32 4.23 45.81
N THR A 14 3.33 2.97 46.27
CA THR A 14 3.21 1.80 45.39
C THR A 14 1.82 1.68 44.79
N PHE A 15 0.75 2.02 45.52
CA PHE A 15 -0.60 2.07 44.95
C PHE A 15 -0.77 3.22 43.95
N ALA A 16 -0.20 4.39 44.19
CA ALA A 16 -0.25 5.52 43.28
C ALA A 16 0.57 5.24 41.99
N ALA A 17 1.68 4.54 42.08
CA ALA A 17 2.47 4.13 40.93
C ALA A 17 1.77 3.07 40.06
N SER A 18 1.01 2.16 40.67
CA SER A 18 0.22 1.19 39.91
C SER A 18 -1.08 1.76 39.30
N ALA A 19 -1.60 2.87 39.84
CA ALA A 19 -2.79 3.53 39.29
C ALA A 19 -2.51 4.45 38.08
N GLN A 20 -1.24 4.75 37.78
CA GLN A 20 -0.86 5.59 36.65
C GLN A 20 -0.71 4.85 35.33
N TYR A 21 -0.78 3.53 35.31
CA TYR A 21 -0.96 2.78 34.07
C TYR A 21 -2.45 2.74 33.72
N ALA A 22 -3.03 3.89 33.42
CA ALA A 22 -4.22 3.92 32.57
C ALA A 22 -3.76 3.36 31.21
N VAL A 23 -3.94 2.07 31.02
CA VAL A 23 -3.68 1.40 29.74
C VAL A 23 -4.69 2.02 28.78
N HIS A 24 -4.26 3.04 28.03
CA HIS A 24 -5.01 3.49 26.87
C HIS A 24 -5.05 2.31 25.91
N PRO A 25 -6.23 1.90 25.43
CA PRO A 25 -6.28 0.87 24.40
C PRO A 25 -5.44 1.34 23.23
N ALA A 26 -4.39 0.58 22.92
CA ALA A 26 -3.52 0.93 21.81
C ALA A 26 -4.33 0.94 20.52
N THR A 27 -4.36 2.05 19.83
CA THR A 27 -5.07 2.15 18.55
C THR A 27 -4.13 1.78 17.42
N ILE A 28 -4.58 0.83 16.59
CA ILE A 28 -3.88 0.50 15.35
C ILE A 28 -4.42 1.35 14.20
N ASP A 29 -3.51 1.91 13.42
CA ASP A 29 -3.79 2.63 12.18
C ASP A 29 -3.01 1.97 11.04
N ILE A 30 -3.71 1.56 9.98
CA ILE A 30 -3.10 0.92 8.81
C ILE A 30 -3.04 1.90 7.65
N LYS A 31 -1.89 2.54 7.47
CA LYS A 31 -1.63 3.44 6.33
C LYS A 31 -0.99 2.71 5.16
N GLY A 32 -1.82 2.35 4.19
CA GLY A 32 -1.39 1.57 3.03
C GLY A 32 -0.98 0.15 3.41
N SER A 33 0.31 -0.17 3.38
CA SER A 33 0.85 -1.49 3.76
C SER A 33 1.62 -1.48 5.09
N ARG A 34 1.54 -0.38 5.85
CA ARG A 34 2.28 -0.17 7.09
C ARG A 34 1.32 -0.07 8.25
N VAL A 35 1.70 -0.65 9.38
CA VAL A 35 0.94 -0.62 10.62
C VAL A 35 1.60 0.37 11.57
N PHE A 36 0.78 1.19 12.20
CA PHE A 36 1.17 2.13 13.25
C PHE A 36 0.39 1.78 14.51
N VAL A 37 1.03 1.84 15.65
CA VAL A 37 0.40 1.73 16.97
C VAL A 37 0.74 3.01 17.72
N ASP A 38 -0.27 3.73 18.16
CA ASP A 38 -0.13 5.02 18.84
C ASP A 38 0.76 6.03 18.09
N GLY A 39 0.75 5.96 16.74
CA GLY A 39 1.54 6.81 15.87
C GLY A 39 2.95 6.29 15.56
N GLU A 40 3.43 5.26 16.24
CA GLU A 40 4.71 4.63 15.94
C GLU A 40 4.57 3.52 14.89
N LYS A 41 5.48 3.53 13.91
CA LYS A 41 5.51 2.53 12.86
C LYS A 41 6.05 1.20 13.37
N LEU A 42 5.25 0.16 13.31
CA LEU A 42 5.69 -1.19 13.64
C LEU A 42 6.59 -1.81 12.55
N SER A 43 7.52 -2.66 13.00
CA SER A 43 8.22 -3.59 12.12
C SER A 43 7.25 -4.62 11.52
N LEU A 44 7.65 -5.33 10.46
CA LEU A 44 6.78 -6.36 9.88
C LEU A 44 6.50 -7.48 10.88
N ASP A 45 7.52 -7.90 11.61
CA ASP A 45 7.42 -9.01 12.57
C ASP A 45 6.54 -8.63 13.76
N SER A 46 6.69 -7.40 14.29
CA SER A 46 5.83 -6.88 15.35
C SER A 46 4.38 -6.75 14.89
N ALA A 47 4.14 -6.27 13.67
CA ALA A 47 2.80 -6.17 13.12
C ALA A 47 2.16 -7.56 12.92
N THR A 48 2.90 -8.55 12.43
CA THR A 48 2.39 -9.92 12.31
C THR A 48 2.09 -10.53 13.66
N ALA A 49 2.93 -10.31 14.67
CA ALA A 49 2.69 -10.77 16.04
C ALA A 49 1.42 -10.15 16.65
N CYS A 50 1.16 -8.86 16.40
CA CYS A 50 -0.08 -8.20 16.82
C CYS A 50 -1.32 -8.90 16.26
N PHE A 51 -1.31 -9.23 14.96
CA PHE A 51 -2.45 -9.90 14.33
C PHE A 51 -2.54 -11.41 14.63
N ALA A 52 -1.45 -12.05 15.07
CA ALA A 52 -1.45 -13.45 15.52
C ALA A 52 -2.19 -13.62 16.85
N SER A 53 -2.14 -12.62 17.73
CA SER A 53 -2.78 -12.64 19.04
C SER A 53 -4.21 -12.07 19.06
N MET A 54 -4.78 -11.73 17.92
CA MET A 54 -6.05 -11.05 17.81
C MET A 54 -7.22 -12.01 18.02
N ASP A 55 -8.05 -11.72 19.04
CA ASP A 55 -9.34 -12.40 19.29
C ASP A 55 -9.24 -13.95 19.38
N GLY A 56 -8.12 -14.49 19.85
CA GLY A 56 -7.88 -15.94 19.89
C GLY A 56 -7.80 -16.61 18.52
N THR A 57 -7.87 -15.83 17.43
CA THR A 57 -7.76 -16.29 16.05
C THR A 57 -6.49 -15.72 15.42
N ASP A 58 -5.64 -16.59 14.85
CA ASP A 58 -4.47 -16.12 14.13
C ASP A 58 -4.88 -15.48 12.78
N ARG A 59 -4.78 -14.16 12.70
CA ARG A 59 -5.02 -13.37 11.49
C ARG A 59 -3.75 -12.83 10.85
N SER A 60 -2.59 -13.29 11.29
CA SER A 60 -1.29 -12.88 10.74
C SER A 60 -1.17 -13.23 9.25
N GLY A 61 -1.67 -14.41 8.86
CA GLY A 61 -1.73 -14.86 7.46
C GLY A 61 -2.61 -13.97 6.58
N ASP A 62 -3.75 -13.53 7.10
CA ASP A 62 -4.65 -12.59 6.42
C ASP A 62 -3.95 -11.25 6.19
N TYR A 63 -3.33 -10.69 7.22
CA TYR A 63 -2.58 -9.43 7.12
C TYR A 63 -1.48 -9.51 6.08
N LEU A 64 -0.66 -10.57 6.09
CA LEU A 64 0.42 -10.76 5.12
C LEU A 64 -0.11 -10.87 3.69
N THR A 65 -1.20 -11.60 3.49
CA THR A 65 -1.85 -11.76 2.18
C THR A 65 -2.40 -10.42 1.67
N TYR A 66 -3.12 -9.68 2.53
CA TYR A 66 -3.70 -8.38 2.14
C TYR A 66 -2.61 -7.33 1.88
N ARG A 67 -1.55 -7.34 2.66
CA ARG A 67 -0.38 -6.48 2.45
C ARG A 67 0.33 -6.76 1.12
N LYS A 68 0.53 -8.05 0.77
CA LYS A 68 1.11 -8.45 -0.53
C LYS A 68 0.20 -8.00 -1.68
N GLY A 69 -1.10 -8.28 -1.58
CA GLY A 69 -2.08 -7.88 -2.58
C GLY A 69 -2.17 -6.37 -2.76
N TYR A 70 -2.13 -5.59 -1.68
CA TYR A 70 -2.09 -4.12 -1.74
C TYR A 70 -0.84 -3.61 -2.47
N LYS A 71 0.34 -4.15 -2.14
CA LYS A 71 1.60 -3.78 -2.81
C LYS A 71 1.59 -4.14 -4.30
N ALA A 72 1.07 -5.33 -4.64
CA ALA A 72 0.92 -5.75 -6.03
C ALA A 72 -0.04 -4.82 -6.80
N GLY A 73 -1.21 -4.52 -6.22
CA GLY A 73 -2.17 -3.58 -6.81
C GLY A 73 -1.57 -2.17 -7.00
N LEU A 74 -0.81 -1.69 -6.02
CA LEU A 74 -0.12 -0.40 -6.11
C LEU A 74 0.93 -0.42 -7.24
N GLY A 75 1.74 -1.49 -7.32
CA GLY A 75 2.74 -1.66 -8.37
C GLY A 75 2.12 -1.70 -9.76
N MET A 76 1.03 -2.44 -9.93
CA MET A 76 0.25 -2.51 -11.19
C MET A 76 -0.34 -1.15 -11.55
N THR A 77 -0.93 -0.43 -10.59
CA THR A 77 -1.54 0.88 -10.85
C THR A 77 -0.48 1.91 -11.25
N VAL A 78 0.59 2.04 -10.50
CA VAL A 78 1.65 3.02 -10.79
C VAL A 78 2.44 2.64 -12.03
N GLY A 79 2.85 1.37 -12.14
CA GLY A 79 3.60 0.87 -13.29
C GLY A 79 2.77 0.91 -14.58
N GLY A 80 1.52 0.48 -14.52
CA GLY A 80 0.61 0.52 -15.66
C GLY A 80 0.35 1.95 -16.13
N ALA A 81 0.10 2.89 -15.20
CA ALA A 81 -0.06 4.31 -15.54
C ALA A 81 1.20 4.89 -16.19
N ALA A 82 2.37 4.61 -15.64
CA ALA A 82 3.64 5.08 -16.20
C ALA A 82 3.86 4.54 -17.64
N CYS A 83 3.64 3.25 -17.85
CA CYS A 83 3.74 2.63 -19.18
C CYS A 83 2.72 3.22 -20.16
N ALA A 84 1.48 3.44 -19.72
CA ALA A 84 0.45 4.02 -20.58
C ALA A 84 0.79 5.47 -21.00
N VAL A 85 1.31 6.28 -20.07
CA VAL A 85 1.70 7.67 -20.34
C VAL A 85 2.92 7.71 -21.29
N VAL A 86 3.97 6.97 -20.97
CA VAL A 86 5.19 6.92 -21.80
C VAL A 86 4.88 6.37 -23.20
N GLY A 87 4.11 5.27 -23.25
CA GLY A 87 3.65 4.69 -24.50
C GLY A 87 2.78 5.66 -25.31
N GLY A 88 1.86 6.36 -24.66
CA GLY A 88 0.99 7.36 -25.30
C GLY A 88 1.76 8.52 -25.93
N VAL A 89 2.74 9.07 -25.20
CA VAL A 89 3.61 10.13 -25.74
C VAL A 89 4.44 9.63 -26.92
N ALA A 90 5.04 8.44 -26.79
CA ALA A 90 5.79 7.80 -27.86
C ALA A 90 4.91 7.49 -29.07
N PHE A 91 3.68 7.04 -28.84
CA PHE A 91 2.72 6.79 -29.91
C PHE A 91 2.38 8.06 -30.70
N LEU A 92 2.07 9.16 -30.02
CA LEU A 92 1.81 10.45 -30.68
C LEU A 92 3.01 10.92 -31.50
N GLY A 93 4.22 10.81 -30.97
CA GLY A 93 5.47 11.14 -31.70
C GLY A 93 5.67 10.27 -32.94
N SER A 94 5.48 8.96 -32.81
CA SER A 94 5.58 8.01 -33.93
C SER A 94 4.48 8.22 -34.96
N PHE A 95 3.28 8.58 -34.53
CA PHE A 95 2.17 8.89 -35.44
C PHE A 95 2.43 10.14 -36.25
N VAL A 96 2.95 11.20 -35.66
CA VAL A 96 3.37 12.43 -36.37
C VAL A 96 4.48 12.13 -37.37
N ALA A 97 5.48 11.33 -36.96
CA ALA A 97 6.54 10.89 -37.85
C ALA A 97 6.02 10.06 -39.04
N ALA A 98 5.08 9.14 -38.78
CA ALA A 98 4.45 8.34 -39.82
C ALA A 98 3.68 9.20 -40.83
N LEU A 99 2.94 10.20 -40.35
CA LEU A 99 2.25 11.17 -41.25
C LEU A 99 3.23 11.96 -42.08
N ALA A 100 4.30 12.48 -41.48
CA ALA A 100 5.33 13.27 -42.20
C ALA A 100 6.02 12.43 -43.27
N HIS A 101 6.45 11.22 -42.95
CA HIS A 101 7.07 10.30 -43.91
C HIS A 101 6.09 9.79 -44.96
N GLY A 102 4.85 9.49 -44.57
CA GLY A 102 3.83 9.07 -45.53
C GLY A 102 3.50 10.15 -46.55
N LEU A 103 3.43 11.40 -46.14
CA LEU A 103 3.23 12.53 -47.05
C LEU A 103 4.42 12.72 -47.99
N SER A 104 5.66 12.71 -47.47
CA SER A 104 6.85 12.84 -48.31
C SER A 104 7.00 11.65 -49.26
N ALA A 105 6.72 10.43 -48.81
CA ALA A 105 6.74 9.24 -49.64
C ALA A 105 5.73 9.33 -50.79
N SER A 106 4.53 9.85 -50.51
CA SER A 106 3.49 10.03 -51.52
C SER A 106 3.88 11.06 -52.62
N PHE A 107 4.67 12.07 -52.27
CA PHE A 107 5.14 13.09 -53.22
C PHE A 107 6.43 12.70 -53.91
N ALA A 108 7.35 11.99 -53.22
CA ALA A 108 8.66 11.64 -53.74
C ALA A 108 8.77 10.23 -54.32
N GLY A 109 7.76 9.37 -54.12
CA GLY A 109 7.78 7.97 -54.52
C GLY A 109 8.75 7.11 -53.69
N GLU A 110 9.10 7.56 -52.48
CA GLU A 110 9.97 6.84 -51.53
C GLU A 110 9.14 5.90 -50.64
N GLU A 111 9.75 4.80 -50.18
CA GLU A 111 9.14 3.91 -49.23
C GLU A 111 9.22 4.46 -47.80
N VAL A 112 8.16 4.27 -47.01
CA VAL A 112 8.16 4.62 -45.56
C VAL A 112 9.18 3.76 -44.83
N PRO A 113 10.11 4.36 -44.04
CA PRO A 113 11.11 3.59 -43.32
C PRO A 113 10.50 2.61 -42.32
N VAL A 114 10.95 1.35 -42.31
CA VAL A 114 10.46 0.25 -41.46
C VAL A 114 10.48 0.60 -39.96
N TRP A 115 11.42 1.45 -39.53
CA TRP A 115 11.51 1.86 -38.12
C TRP A 115 10.30 2.69 -37.66
N VAL A 116 9.61 3.39 -38.56
CA VAL A 116 8.42 4.19 -38.27
C VAL A 116 7.26 3.27 -37.86
N ASP A 117 7.03 2.22 -38.61
CA ASP A 117 6.02 1.22 -38.32
C ASP A 117 6.33 0.48 -37.02
N ALA A 118 7.59 0.05 -36.85
CA ALA A 118 8.04 -0.60 -35.63
C ALA A 118 7.82 0.28 -34.38
N ALA A 119 8.14 1.58 -34.47
CA ALA A 119 7.93 2.52 -33.40
C ALA A 119 6.45 2.75 -33.09
N LEU A 120 5.59 2.81 -34.11
CA LEU A 120 4.16 2.99 -33.98
C LEU A 120 3.52 1.77 -33.27
N TYR A 121 3.81 0.56 -33.73
CA TYR A 121 3.25 -0.66 -33.15
C TYR A 121 3.77 -0.91 -31.73
N SER A 122 5.06 -0.69 -31.47
CA SER A 122 5.62 -0.90 -30.14
C SER A 122 5.07 0.10 -29.11
N SER A 123 4.91 1.36 -29.50
CA SER A 123 4.33 2.38 -28.62
C SER A 123 2.83 2.17 -28.38
N ALA A 124 2.08 1.71 -29.39
CA ALA A 124 0.68 1.32 -29.24
C ALA A 124 0.56 0.13 -28.27
N ALA A 125 1.38 -0.89 -28.44
CA ALA A 125 1.39 -2.06 -27.55
C ALA A 125 1.73 -1.67 -26.09
N LEU A 126 2.69 -0.76 -25.88
CA LEU A 126 3.05 -0.25 -24.57
C LEU A 126 1.91 0.54 -23.94
N THR A 127 1.21 1.36 -24.71
CA THR A 127 0.06 2.16 -24.26
C THR A 127 -1.09 1.26 -23.84
N LEU A 128 -1.49 0.34 -24.70
CA LEU A 128 -2.60 -0.57 -24.45
C LEU A 128 -2.28 -1.55 -23.31
N GLY A 129 -1.09 -2.13 -23.32
CA GLY A 129 -0.63 -3.03 -22.25
C GLY A 129 -0.54 -2.33 -20.90
N GLY A 130 0.03 -1.14 -20.86
CA GLY A 130 0.09 -0.30 -19.65
C GLY A 130 -1.31 0.06 -19.15
N GLY A 131 -2.21 0.46 -20.04
CA GLY A 131 -3.61 0.74 -19.73
C GLY A 131 -4.34 -0.46 -19.14
N ALA A 132 -4.18 -1.64 -19.71
CA ALA A 132 -4.78 -2.88 -19.19
C ALA A 132 -4.26 -3.23 -17.79
N VAL A 133 -2.96 -3.13 -17.57
CA VAL A 133 -2.35 -3.35 -16.25
C VAL A 133 -2.85 -2.34 -15.22
N PHE A 134 -2.96 -1.07 -15.60
CA PHE A 134 -3.54 -0.02 -14.75
C PHE A 134 -4.98 -0.35 -14.35
N LEU A 135 -5.82 -0.71 -15.31
CA LEU A 135 -7.24 -1.04 -15.08
C LEU A 135 -7.40 -2.27 -14.18
N ALA A 136 -6.51 -3.25 -14.24
CA ALA A 136 -6.48 -4.39 -13.33
C ALA A 136 -5.93 -4.03 -11.94
N GLY A 137 -4.99 -3.11 -11.87
CA GLY A 137 -4.34 -2.66 -10.64
C GLY A 137 -5.28 -1.91 -9.71
N VAL A 138 -6.11 -1.01 -10.24
CA VAL A 138 -7.03 -0.16 -9.45
C VAL A 138 -8.02 -0.99 -8.61
N PRO A 139 -8.81 -1.91 -9.16
CA PRO A 139 -9.73 -2.72 -8.36
C PRO A 139 -8.99 -3.62 -7.38
N THR A 140 -7.85 -4.19 -7.77
CA THR A 140 -7.01 -5.00 -6.87
C THR A 140 -6.58 -4.18 -5.66
N LEU A 141 -6.06 -2.97 -5.87
CA LEU A 141 -5.66 -2.05 -4.81
C LEU A 141 -6.83 -1.69 -3.89
N CYS A 142 -8.00 -1.38 -4.46
CA CYS A 142 -9.20 -1.03 -3.70
C CYS A 142 -9.69 -2.18 -2.83
N VAL A 143 -9.73 -3.40 -3.36
CA VAL A 143 -10.16 -4.60 -2.63
C VAL A 143 -9.25 -4.86 -1.43
N TYR A 144 -7.93 -4.87 -1.63
CA TYR A 144 -6.99 -5.14 -0.54
C TYR A 144 -6.89 -4.01 0.47
N LYS A 145 -7.00 -2.75 0.03
CA LYS A 145 -7.14 -1.61 0.94
C LYS A 145 -8.37 -1.75 1.85
N ASN A 146 -9.51 -2.12 1.26
CA ASN A 146 -10.73 -2.29 2.04
C ASN A 146 -10.64 -3.47 3.04
N ARG A 147 -9.95 -4.56 2.66
CA ARG A 147 -9.68 -5.68 3.56
C ARG A 147 -8.76 -5.29 4.72
N LEU A 148 -7.72 -4.51 4.46
CA LEU A 148 -6.85 -3.97 5.51
C LEU A 148 -7.61 -3.04 6.46
N ASN A 149 -8.46 -2.15 5.95
CA ASN A 149 -9.29 -1.27 6.77
C ASN A 149 -10.31 -2.07 7.63
N LYS A 150 -10.83 -3.19 7.11
CA LYS A 150 -11.69 -4.08 7.92
C LYS A 150 -10.91 -4.75 9.05
N LEU A 151 -9.67 -5.15 8.80
CA LEU A 151 -8.80 -5.75 9.80
C LEU A 151 -8.47 -4.74 10.91
N GLU A 152 -8.16 -3.49 10.55
CA GLU A 152 -7.94 -2.37 11.46
C GLU A 152 -9.17 -2.11 12.35
N LYS A 153 -10.37 -2.01 11.73
CA LYS A 153 -11.62 -1.79 12.46
C LYS A 153 -11.96 -2.95 13.41
N ALA A 154 -11.70 -4.18 12.97
CA ALA A 154 -11.90 -5.35 13.82
C ALA A 154 -10.96 -5.32 15.03
N TYR A 155 -9.71 -4.95 14.85
CA TYR A 155 -8.74 -4.81 15.92
C TYR A 155 -9.13 -3.72 16.92
N ASN A 156 -9.41 -2.52 16.44
CA ASN A 156 -9.79 -1.38 17.28
C ASN A 156 -11.15 -1.61 17.97
N GLY A 157 -12.06 -2.38 17.35
CA GLY A 157 -13.37 -2.72 17.92
C GLY A 157 -13.31 -3.75 19.06
N LEU A 158 -12.24 -4.53 19.15
CA LEU A 158 -12.06 -5.53 20.22
C LEU A 158 -11.60 -4.91 21.55
N GLY A 159 -11.18 -3.64 21.55
CA GLY A 159 -10.71 -2.94 22.76
C GLY A 159 -9.53 -3.64 23.43
N LEU A 160 -8.67 -4.32 22.65
CA LEU A 160 -7.54 -5.05 23.16
C LEU A 160 -6.51 -4.10 23.77
N THR A 161 -6.27 -4.25 25.05
CA THR A 161 -5.25 -3.54 25.80
C THR A 161 -3.96 -4.34 25.75
N PHE A 162 -2.90 -3.80 25.11
CA PHE A 162 -1.56 -4.38 25.21
C PHE A 162 -0.85 -3.78 26.42
N ALA A 163 -0.38 -4.66 27.32
CA ALA A 163 0.68 -4.33 28.26
C ALA A 163 2.02 -4.64 27.56
N PHE A 164 2.79 -3.62 27.25
CA PHE A 164 4.19 -3.76 26.83
C PHE A 164 5.08 -3.77 28.06
#